data_0b3736ce7ef44a3607907c36d09a5ede
#
_entry.id   0b3736ce7ef44a3607907c36d09a5ede
#
_cell.length_a   1.000
_cell.length_b   1.000
_cell.length_c   1.000
_cell.angle_alpha   90.00
_cell.angle_beta   90.00
_cell.angle_gamma   90.00
#
_symmetry.space_group_name_H-M   'P 1'
#
loop_
_entity.id
_entity.type
_entity.pdbx_description
1 polymer ?
#
loop_
_entity_poly.entity_id
_entity_poly.type
_entity_poly.pdbx_seq_one_letter_code
_entity_poly.pdbx_strand_id
1 'polypeptide(L)'
;MIDITKAKKAFKEYIQNYDINNPKVKLKIAHIERTADIAKKTAESLNLEKEDIKLAELIGLLHDIGRFEQIKRYNTFVDHLSENHAELGV
;
A
#
# COMPACT_ATOMS: atom_id res chain seq x y z
N MET A 1 19.87 -1.56 3.60
CA MET A 1 19.31 -2.79 2.99
C MET A 1 17.83 -2.90 3.32
N ILE A 2 16.99 -3.15 2.31
CA ILE A 2 15.54 -3.23 2.50
C ILE A 2 15.13 -4.64 2.91
N ASP A 3 14.42 -4.75 4.04
CA ASP A 3 13.83 -6.01 4.48
C ASP A 3 12.34 -6.00 4.12
N ILE A 4 12.01 -6.57 2.96
CA ILE A 4 10.64 -6.58 2.45
C ILE A 4 9.70 -7.44 3.30
N THR A 5 10.22 -8.51 3.89
CA THR A 5 9.43 -9.37 4.78
C THR A 5 8.98 -8.60 6.01
N LYS A 6 9.88 -7.81 6.58
CA LYS A 6 9.59 -6.96 7.74
C LYS A 6 8.61 -5.85 7.37
N ALA A 7 8.77 -5.27 6.19
CA ALA A 7 7.85 -4.24 5.69
C ALA A 7 6.44 -4.79 5.49
N LYS A 8 6.31 -5.99 4.93
CA LYS A 8 5.01 -6.66 4.75
C LYS A 8 4.35 -6.98 6.08
N LYS A 9 5.14 -7.41 7.08
CA LYS A 9 4.64 -7.65 8.43
C LYS A 9 4.12 -6.36 9.06
N ALA A 10 4.88 -5.29 8.94
CA ALA A 10 4.47 -3.97 9.44
C ALA A 10 3.19 -3.49 8.76
N PHE A 11 3.04 -3.70 7.46
CA PHE A 11 1.83 -3.38 6.73
C PHE A 11 0.63 -4.14 7.27
N LYS A 12 0.76 -5.45 7.51
CA LYS A 12 -0.32 -6.28 8.07
C LYS A 12 -0.73 -5.80 9.46
N GLU A 13 0.23 -5.39 10.28
CA GLU A 13 -0.05 -4.83 11.60
C GLU A 13 -0.75 -3.48 11.49
N TYR A 14 -0.33 -2.65 10.57
CA TYR A 14 -0.91 -1.34 10.33
C TYR A 14 -2.39 -1.42 9.93
N ILE A 15 -2.73 -2.32 8.98
CA ILE A 15 -4.11 -2.43 8.50
C ILE A 15 -5.08 -2.94 9.56
N GLN A 16 -4.58 -3.54 10.63
CA GLN A 16 -5.44 -3.99 11.72
C GLN A 16 -6.03 -2.84 12.53
N ASN A 17 -5.54 -1.63 12.35
CA ASN A 17 -6.14 -0.42 12.94
C ASN A 17 -7.44 -0.02 12.22
N TYR A 18 -7.79 -0.72 11.16
CA TYR A 18 -8.95 -0.41 10.31
C TYR A 18 -9.88 -1.61 10.25
N ASP A 19 -11.15 -1.36 9.86
CA ASP A 19 -12.13 -2.42 9.74
C ASP A 19 -11.88 -3.25 8.49
N ILE A 20 -11.20 -4.38 8.66
CA ILE A 20 -10.88 -5.29 7.55
C ILE A 20 -12.11 -5.98 6.96
N ASN A 21 -13.27 -5.89 7.62
CA ASN A 21 -14.53 -6.40 7.09
C ASN A 21 -15.25 -5.38 6.21
N ASN A 22 -14.81 -4.12 6.22
CA ASN A 22 -15.33 -3.11 5.32
C ASN A 22 -14.91 -3.45 3.88
N PRO A 23 -15.87 -3.59 2.93
CA PRO A 23 -15.55 -3.94 1.55
C PRO A 23 -14.54 -2.99 0.89
N LYS A 24 -14.57 -1.71 1.24
CA LYS A 24 -13.61 -0.73 0.70
C LYS A 24 -12.20 -0.99 1.20
N VAL A 25 -12.06 -1.37 2.48
CA VAL A 25 -10.77 -1.72 3.07
C VAL A 25 -10.23 -3.00 2.42
N LYS A 26 -11.06 -4.04 2.30
CA LYS A 26 -10.67 -5.29 1.64
C LYS A 26 -10.22 -5.05 0.21
N LEU A 27 -10.95 -4.25 -0.54
CA LEU A 27 -10.62 -3.93 -1.93
C LEU A 27 -9.26 -3.24 -2.03
N LYS A 28 -9.00 -2.29 -1.13
CA LYS A 28 -7.74 -1.55 -1.12
C LYS A 28 -6.56 -2.44 -0.72
N ILE A 29 -6.75 -3.34 0.25
CA ILE A 29 -5.70 -4.29 0.63
C ILE A 29 -5.32 -5.15 -0.58
N ALA A 30 -6.31 -5.73 -1.27
CA ALA A 30 -6.08 -6.55 -2.46
C ALA A 30 -5.36 -5.75 -3.56
N HIS A 31 -5.76 -4.49 -3.77
CA HIS A 31 -5.15 -3.61 -4.76
C HIS A 31 -3.68 -3.33 -4.42
N ILE A 32 -3.38 -3.01 -3.17
CA ILE A 32 -2.01 -2.70 -2.73
C ILE A 32 -1.11 -3.92 -2.87
N GLU A 33 -1.57 -5.10 -2.45
CA GLU A 33 -0.80 -6.33 -2.57
C GLU A 33 -0.51 -6.67 -4.04
N ARG A 34 -1.52 -6.50 -4.91
CA ARG A 34 -1.37 -6.73 -6.35
C ARG A 34 -0.39 -5.73 -6.98
N THR A 35 -0.49 -4.45 -6.61
CA THR A 35 0.39 -3.41 -7.13
C THR A 35 1.84 -3.66 -6.70
N ALA A 36 2.07 -4.07 -5.46
CA ALA A 36 3.40 -4.41 -4.97
C ALA A 36 3.99 -5.59 -5.77
N ASP A 37 3.19 -6.62 -6.02
CA ASP A 37 3.63 -7.79 -6.79
C ASP A 37 3.94 -7.44 -8.25
N ILE A 38 3.11 -6.62 -8.88
CA ILE A 38 3.34 -6.14 -10.25
C ILE A 38 4.61 -5.31 -10.32
N ALA A 39 4.83 -4.41 -9.35
CA ALA A 39 6.04 -3.59 -9.31
C ALA A 39 7.30 -4.47 -9.18
N LYS A 40 7.24 -5.49 -8.32
CA LYS A 40 8.33 -6.45 -8.15
C LYS A 40 8.63 -7.19 -9.46
N LYS A 41 7.59 -7.75 -10.10
CA LYS A 41 7.74 -8.50 -11.36
C LYS A 41 8.27 -7.63 -12.48
N THR A 42 7.81 -6.38 -12.58
CA THR A 42 8.29 -5.43 -13.58
C THR A 42 9.78 -5.15 -13.37
N ALA A 43 10.19 -4.89 -12.12
CA ALA A 43 11.59 -4.66 -11.79
C ALA A 43 12.46 -5.88 -12.11
N GLU A 44 11.97 -7.09 -11.84
CA GLU A 44 12.67 -8.33 -12.18
C GLU A 44 12.83 -8.47 -13.69
N SER A 45 11.78 -8.15 -14.46
CA SER A 45 11.84 -8.23 -15.93
C SER A 45 12.82 -7.24 -16.54
N LEU A 46 13.11 -6.15 -15.85
CA LEU A 46 14.09 -5.15 -16.27
C LEU A 46 15.52 -5.49 -15.82
N ASN A 47 15.71 -6.63 -15.16
CA ASN A 47 17.00 -7.10 -14.64
C ASN A 47 17.65 -6.12 -13.67
N LEU A 48 16.85 -5.47 -12.83
CA LEU A 48 17.37 -4.54 -11.83
C LEU A 48 18.09 -5.30 -10.71
N GLU A 49 18.92 -4.57 -9.95
CA GLU A 49 19.59 -5.10 -8.77
C GLU A 49 18.58 -5.55 -7.72
N LYS A 50 18.96 -6.50 -6.86
CA LYS A 50 18.06 -7.02 -5.83
C LYS A 50 17.49 -5.94 -4.93
N GLU A 51 18.30 -4.95 -4.55
CA GLU A 51 17.84 -3.86 -3.69
C GLU A 51 16.84 -2.95 -4.42
N ASP A 52 17.02 -2.74 -5.72
CA ASP A 52 16.09 -1.96 -6.52
C ASP A 52 14.76 -2.69 -6.72
N ILE A 53 14.79 -4.01 -6.85
CA ILE A 53 13.58 -4.83 -6.91
C ILE A 53 12.79 -4.73 -5.60
N LYS A 54 13.48 -4.83 -4.45
CA LYS A 54 12.87 -4.67 -3.13
C LYS A 54 12.29 -3.27 -2.96
N LEU A 55 12.99 -2.25 -3.43
CA LEU A 55 12.52 -0.87 -3.36
C LEU A 55 11.24 -0.69 -4.18
N ALA A 56 11.18 -1.26 -5.38
CA ALA A 56 9.99 -1.19 -6.22
C ALA A 56 8.78 -1.84 -5.53
N GLU A 57 8.97 -3.00 -4.94
CA GLU A 57 7.93 -3.70 -4.19
C GLU A 57 7.48 -2.87 -2.98
N LEU A 58 8.42 -2.28 -2.25
CA LEU A 58 8.14 -1.45 -1.09
C LEU A 58 7.32 -0.21 -1.46
N ILE A 59 7.70 0.47 -2.55
CA ILE A 59 6.97 1.64 -3.03
C ILE A 59 5.54 1.25 -3.40
N GLY A 60 5.36 0.12 -4.11
CA GLY A 60 4.03 -0.38 -4.45
C GLY A 60 3.19 -0.70 -3.21
N LEU A 61 3.83 -1.20 -2.15
CA LEU A 61 3.15 -1.53 -0.90
C LEU A 61 2.68 -0.28 -0.16
N LEU A 62 3.45 0.80 -0.18
CA LEU A 62 3.22 1.98 0.67
C LEU A 62 2.57 3.17 -0.03
N HIS A 63 2.50 3.18 -1.35
CA HIS A 63 2.11 4.39 -2.11
C HIS A 63 0.69 4.89 -1.80
N ASP A 64 -0.24 4.02 -1.42
CA ASP A 64 -1.64 4.38 -1.16
C ASP A 64 -2.05 4.18 0.30
N ILE A 65 -1.08 4.16 1.22
CA ILE A 65 -1.36 3.86 2.63
C ILE A 65 -2.35 4.85 3.27
N GLY A 66 -2.36 6.10 2.80
CA GLY A 66 -3.29 7.12 3.28
C GLY A 66 -4.76 6.84 2.95
N ARG A 67 -5.04 5.93 2.01
CA ARG A 67 -6.41 5.55 1.66
C ARG A 67 -7.16 4.92 2.83
N PHE A 68 -6.46 4.20 3.71
CA PHE A 68 -7.10 3.59 4.87
C PHE A 68 -7.64 4.65 5.84
N GLU A 69 -6.88 5.71 6.08
CA GLU A 69 -7.35 6.83 6.90
C GLU A 69 -8.50 7.57 6.23
N GLN A 70 -8.47 7.72 4.92
CA GLN A 70 -9.56 8.33 4.16
C GLN A 70 -10.86 7.54 4.33
N ILE A 71 -10.80 6.21 4.24
CA ILE A 71 -11.98 5.35 4.43
C ILE A 71 -12.48 5.46 5.87
N LYS A 72 -11.57 5.44 6.84
CA LYS A 72 -11.92 5.51 8.27
C LYS A 72 -12.65 6.80 8.62
N ARG A 73 -12.16 7.93 8.09
CA ARG A 73 -12.71 9.27 8.40
C ARG A 73 -13.95 9.61 7.59
N TYR A 74 -13.97 9.22 6.32
CA TYR A 74 -14.97 9.73 5.37
C TYR A 74 -15.74 8.63 4.63
N ASN A 75 -15.30 7.38 4.75
CA ASN A 75 -15.86 6.22 4.05
C ASN A 75 -15.95 6.43 2.53
N THR A 76 -14.95 7.11 1.95
CA THR A 76 -14.89 7.43 0.52
C THR A 76 -13.44 7.50 0.06
N PHE A 77 -13.23 7.29 -1.26
CA PHE A 77 -11.95 7.54 -1.92
C PHE A 77 -11.95 8.84 -2.71
N VAL A 78 -13.02 9.65 -2.60
CA VAL A 78 -13.17 10.89 -3.35
C VAL A 78 -12.49 12.02 -2.58
N ASP A 79 -11.37 12.52 -3.08
CA ASP A 79 -10.53 13.49 -2.38
C ASP A 79 -11.23 14.82 -2.09
N HIS A 80 -12.14 15.27 -2.95
CA HIS A 80 -12.86 16.53 -2.70
C HIS A 80 -13.89 16.44 -1.57
N LEU A 81 -14.22 15.21 -1.11
CA LEU A 81 -15.08 14.97 0.04
C LEU A 81 -14.30 14.62 1.31
N SER A 82 -12.97 14.56 1.21
CA SER A 82 -12.10 14.15 2.31
C SER A 82 -10.75 14.86 2.21
N GLU A 83 -9.86 14.60 3.16
CA GLU A 83 -8.49 15.09 3.09
C GLU A 83 -7.74 14.40 1.95
N ASN A 84 -6.77 15.06 1.36
CA ASN A 84 -5.96 14.50 0.29
C ASN A 84 -5.19 13.28 0.84
N HIS A 85 -5.39 12.11 0.24
CA HIS A 85 -4.80 10.87 0.73
C HIS A 85 -3.27 10.85 0.67
N ALA A 86 -2.67 11.64 -0.23
CA ALA A 86 -1.21 11.75 -0.30
C ALA A 86 -0.63 12.42 0.95
N GLU A 87 -1.37 13.35 1.55
CA GLU A 87 -0.97 13.98 2.81
C GLU A 87 -1.11 13.02 3.98
N LEU A 88 -2.14 12.16 3.95
CA LEU A 88 -2.36 11.17 4.99
C LEU A 88 -1.37 10.01 4.93
N GLY A 89 -0.81 9.74 3.77
CA GLY A 89 0.13 8.65 3.55
C GLY A 89 1.59 8.98 3.81
N VAL A 90 1.89 10.20 4.14
CA VAL A 90 3.28 10.66 4.35
C VAL A 90 3.81 10.34 5.73
#